data_4ac24f6dd1c729b6408d3848243106aa
#
_entry.id   4ac24f6dd1c729b6408d3848243106aa
#
_cell.length_a   1.000
_cell.length_b   1.000
_cell.length_c   1.000
_cell.angle_alpha   90.00
_cell.angle_beta   90.00
_cell.angle_gamma   90.00
#
_symmetry.space_group_name_H-M   'P 1'
#
loop_
_entity.id
_entity.type
_entity.pdbx_description
1 polymer ?
#
loop_
_entity_poly.entity_id
_entity_poly.type
_entity_poly.pdbx_seq_one_letter_code
_entity_poly.pdbx_strand_id
1 'polypeptide(L)'
;MTANLLDINRSAALGWQLLQAGNLAAADDVVRPFLTQSRKDEIVPLIGAVRLQQGRFAEAAPMFERARMLHPGEPRLAFLHGTALAGMQQFEPAVSAFQAVIKMAPNIPDAYLALGQAQRKLGQRQEAQNTYRKLLRLQPENVDGYVALSSVLAELGQYAEAEAPLRRALLHARDPKMQAAIHNNLAIVLSNQNRQAEALENLERTQSLAPDLPSLDQRRIDRLYQLGRYEECVQLYKTLLDRNPGDVPLHRAYNSLLYRLGRKDEYLASFDRVPQTREILLGKAGMLMMQKRAGEAQDIFNALLARDPLDMAAAVGWANSLLASGRYGEALTAFEAVMSRRGASAAIFSDAAGAALMTGDPQKAEHFCREGLRHNPHDQSCLALLGTAWRLRDDEQDETLNGYDSFIRVFDLKPPDGFSSMEDFNAELGAYLERMHPQTDAYLEQSLRGGTQTEGCLFGAGHELVEKLRMRIEEAVSAHIADLPADEDHPFLARRVKNFRYAGAWSSLLRDQGFHVNHLHPEGWISSCYYVTVPRETDDPETRNGWIKFGEPSFDLPLKNPIRRAVQPIPGRLVLFPSYMWHGTVPLRAPSPRTTIAFDAVPQ
;
A
#
# COMPACT_ATOMS: atom_id res chain seq x y z
N MET A 1 18.07 32.48 47.66
CA MET A 1 17.00 33.49 47.94
C MET A 1 15.68 32.78 47.74
N THR A 2 14.91 32.56 48.80
CA THR A 2 13.56 32.00 48.72
C THR A 2 12.64 33.04 48.12
N ALA A 3 12.14 32.83 46.90
CA ALA A 3 11.13 33.68 46.29
C ALA A 3 9.92 33.76 47.24
N ASN A 4 9.48 34.98 47.55
CA ASN A 4 8.33 35.21 48.40
C ASN A 4 7.07 34.74 47.66
N LEU A 5 6.07 34.17 48.35
CA LEU A 5 4.80 33.72 47.77
C LEU A 5 4.12 34.79 46.89
N LEU A 6 4.25 36.07 47.25
CA LEU A 6 3.78 37.23 46.49
C LEU A 6 4.45 37.35 45.11
N ASP A 7 5.75 36.99 45.00
CA ASP A 7 6.49 37.04 43.73
C ASP A 7 6.13 35.86 42.82
N ILE A 8 5.84 34.68 43.39
CA ILE A 8 5.38 33.51 42.63
C ILE A 8 3.99 33.79 42.01
N ASN A 9 3.04 34.29 42.78
CA ASN A 9 1.70 34.61 42.30
C ASN A 9 1.68 35.69 41.21
N ARG A 10 2.52 36.73 41.34
CA ARG A 10 2.69 37.76 40.30
C ARG A 10 3.30 37.20 39.04
N SER A 11 4.32 36.36 39.17
CA SER A 11 4.95 35.67 38.04
C SER A 11 3.99 34.71 37.36
N ALA A 12 3.17 33.97 38.12
CA ALA A 12 2.16 33.08 37.55
C ALA A 12 1.10 33.88 36.77
N ALA A 13 0.59 34.98 37.32
CA ALA A 13 -0.37 35.85 36.64
C ALA A 13 0.19 36.45 35.34
N LEU A 14 1.41 36.98 35.39
CA LEU A 14 2.11 37.48 34.19
C LEU A 14 2.33 36.38 33.13
N GLY A 15 2.78 35.21 33.56
CA GLY A 15 3.01 34.10 32.65
C GLY A 15 1.72 33.62 31.94
N TRP A 16 0.59 33.55 32.64
CA TRP A 16 -0.72 33.26 32.02
C TRP A 16 -1.16 34.32 31.02
N GLN A 17 -0.95 35.61 31.33
CA GLN A 17 -1.23 36.71 30.40
C GLN A 17 -0.38 36.59 29.13
N LEU A 18 0.92 36.29 29.27
CA LEU A 18 1.82 36.13 28.16
C LEU A 18 1.46 34.90 27.28
N LEU A 19 1.04 33.80 27.90
CA LEU A 19 0.53 32.62 27.15
C LEU A 19 -0.75 32.97 26.38
N GLN A 20 -1.68 33.68 26.99
CA GLN A 20 -2.92 34.13 26.32
C GLN A 20 -2.62 35.08 25.16
N ALA A 21 -1.59 35.92 25.30
CA ALA A 21 -1.12 36.83 24.24
C ALA A 21 -0.29 36.14 23.16
N GLY A 22 -0.08 34.81 23.24
CA GLY A 22 0.73 34.04 22.31
C GLY A 22 2.25 34.24 22.43
N ASN A 23 2.70 34.98 23.47
CA ASN A 23 4.13 35.24 23.69
C ASN A 23 4.79 34.11 24.49
N LEU A 24 4.98 32.98 23.83
CA LEU A 24 5.52 31.75 24.45
C LEU A 24 6.95 31.91 24.97
N ALA A 25 7.80 32.69 24.30
CA ALA A 25 9.18 32.94 24.72
C ALA A 25 9.23 33.70 26.04
N ALA A 26 8.45 34.81 26.16
CA ALA A 26 8.39 35.56 27.39
C ALA A 26 7.73 34.77 28.53
N ALA A 27 6.74 33.94 28.23
CA ALA A 27 6.15 33.03 29.23
C ALA A 27 7.16 32.00 29.73
N ASP A 28 8.04 31.47 28.86
CA ASP A 28 9.13 30.57 29.25
C ASP A 28 10.14 31.28 30.17
N ASP A 29 10.52 32.51 29.85
CA ASP A 29 11.43 33.29 30.70
C ASP A 29 10.88 33.50 32.10
N VAL A 30 9.55 33.72 32.24
CA VAL A 30 8.87 33.85 33.53
C VAL A 30 8.94 32.54 34.34
N VAL A 31 8.77 31.39 33.75
CA VAL A 31 8.76 30.09 34.47
C VAL A 31 10.14 29.53 34.72
N ARG A 32 11.15 29.92 33.96
CA ARG A 32 12.53 29.38 34.03
C ARG A 32 13.16 29.44 35.41
N PRO A 33 13.06 30.53 36.19
CA PRO A 33 13.64 30.61 37.53
C PRO A 33 13.04 29.62 38.53
N PHE A 34 11.83 29.10 38.24
CA PHE A 34 11.09 28.22 39.17
C PHE A 34 11.31 26.72 38.86
N LEU A 35 11.98 26.36 37.79
CA LEU A 35 12.19 24.96 37.39
C LEU A 35 12.97 24.16 38.43
N THR A 36 13.89 24.79 39.16
CA THR A 36 14.77 24.17 40.17
C THR A 36 14.35 24.39 41.61
N GLN A 37 13.25 25.15 41.82
CA GLN A 37 12.81 25.49 43.18
C GLN A 37 11.97 24.38 43.82
N SER A 38 12.13 24.13 45.11
CA SER A 38 11.36 23.13 45.86
C SER A 38 9.93 23.54 46.17
N ARG A 39 9.65 24.85 46.25
CA ARG A 39 8.31 25.43 46.48
C ARG A 39 7.83 26.11 45.21
N LYS A 40 7.17 25.35 44.36
CA LYS A 40 6.65 25.83 43.07
C LYS A 40 5.22 25.38 42.77
N ASP A 41 4.47 24.99 43.80
CA ASP A 41 3.16 24.36 43.63
C ASP A 41 2.15 25.33 42.95
N GLU A 42 2.22 26.62 43.25
CA GLU A 42 1.35 27.66 42.68
C GLU A 42 1.66 27.93 41.19
N ILE A 43 2.88 27.68 40.72
CA ILE A 43 3.29 27.95 39.34
C ILE A 43 3.40 26.67 38.49
N VAL A 44 3.30 25.49 39.10
CA VAL A 44 3.38 24.19 38.40
C VAL A 44 2.40 24.10 37.22
N PRO A 45 1.13 24.51 37.32
CA PRO A 45 0.21 24.46 36.17
C PRO A 45 0.67 25.33 34.99
N LEU A 46 1.27 26.47 35.27
CA LEU A 46 1.82 27.36 34.23
C LEU A 46 3.06 26.75 33.58
N ILE A 47 3.98 26.18 34.36
CA ILE A 47 5.14 25.48 33.81
C ILE A 47 4.68 24.38 32.86
N GLY A 48 3.71 23.55 33.28
CA GLY A 48 3.12 22.52 32.44
C GLY A 48 2.52 23.09 31.15
N ALA A 49 1.79 24.19 31.22
CA ALA A 49 1.15 24.85 30.08
C ALA A 49 2.19 25.40 29.08
N VAL A 50 3.27 26.02 29.56
CA VAL A 50 4.37 26.49 28.71
C VAL A 50 5.04 25.32 28.01
N ARG A 51 5.36 24.23 28.72
CA ARG A 51 5.96 23.02 28.13
C ARG A 51 5.04 22.37 27.11
N LEU A 52 3.74 22.31 27.38
CA LEU A 52 2.74 21.77 26.47
C LEU A 52 2.72 22.55 25.14
N GLN A 53 2.68 23.90 25.21
CA GLN A 53 2.69 24.74 24.01
C GLN A 53 4.03 24.69 23.24
N GLN A 54 5.13 24.38 23.93
CA GLN A 54 6.44 24.12 23.30
C GLN A 54 6.54 22.73 22.66
N GLY A 55 5.51 21.88 22.75
CA GLY A 55 5.57 20.48 22.29
C GLY A 55 6.42 19.57 23.20
N ARG A 56 6.84 20.05 24.38
CA ARG A 56 7.68 19.30 25.35
C ARG A 56 6.78 18.47 26.27
N PHE A 57 6.06 17.52 25.67
CA PHE A 57 5.00 16.76 26.35
C PHE A 57 5.52 15.94 27.54
N ALA A 58 6.71 15.34 27.41
CA ALA A 58 7.34 14.56 28.48
C ALA A 58 7.66 15.39 29.73
N GLU A 59 7.88 16.70 29.58
CA GLU A 59 8.08 17.61 30.70
C GLU A 59 6.76 18.19 31.22
N ALA A 60 5.75 18.33 30.35
CA ALA A 60 4.45 18.85 30.72
C ALA A 60 3.62 17.87 31.56
N ALA A 61 3.63 16.57 31.19
CA ALA A 61 2.81 15.54 31.84
C ALA A 61 3.03 15.45 33.35
N PRO A 62 4.28 15.32 33.90
CA PRO A 62 4.50 15.26 35.34
C PRO A 62 4.13 16.58 36.05
N MET A 63 4.20 17.72 35.37
CA MET A 63 3.75 18.98 35.96
C MET A 63 2.24 18.97 36.16
N PHE A 64 1.48 18.55 35.17
CA PHE A 64 0.02 18.44 35.29
C PHE A 64 -0.42 17.34 36.24
N GLU A 65 0.30 16.21 36.30
CA GLU A 65 0.04 15.18 37.30
C GLU A 65 0.16 15.74 38.73
N ARG A 66 1.26 16.46 39.02
CA ARG A 66 1.45 17.15 40.31
C ARG A 66 0.37 18.20 40.56
N ALA A 67 0.03 19.01 39.56
CA ALA A 67 -1.02 20.02 39.68
C ALA A 67 -2.39 19.40 40.02
N ARG A 68 -2.72 18.25 39.45
CA ARG A 68 -3.95 17.50 39.76
C ARG A 68 -3.98 16.93 41.18
N MET A 69 -2.82 16.52 41.71
CA MET A 69 -2.72 16.06 43.10
C MET A 69 -3.00 17.22 44.08
N LEU A 70 -2.59 18.42 43.72
CA LEU A 70 -2.83 19.63 44.54
C LEU A 70 -4.26 20.15 44.40
N HIS A 71 -4.87 19.99 43.23
CA HIS A 71 -6.20 20.50 42.88
C HIS A 71 -7.04 19.39 42.21
N PRO A 72 -7.46 18.33 42.95
CA PRO A 72 -8.09 17.15 42.37
C PRO A 72 -9.48 17.40 41.74
N GLY A 73 -10.12 18.52 42.08
CA GLY A 73 -11.45 18.89 41.53
C GLY A 73 -11.41 19.77 40.29
N GLU A 74 -10.24 20.07 39.74
CA GLU A 74 -10.07 20.97 38.59
C GLU A 74 -10.07 20.21 37.24
N PRO A 75 -11.18 20.23 36.44
CA PRO A 75 -11.28 19.52 35.18
C PRO A 75 -10.23 19.95 34.15
N ARG A 76 -9.87 21.26 34.18
CA ARG A 76 -8.89 21.83 33.25
C ARG A 76 -7.51 21.16 33.38
N LEU A 77 -7.06 20.87 34.60
CA LEU A 77 -5.77 20.23 34.85
C LEU A 77 -5.77 18.78 34.35
N ALA A 78 -6.89 18.07 34.55
CA ALA A 78 -7.07 16.74 34.03
C ALA A 78 -7.06 16.71 32.48
N PHE A 79 -7.67 17.72 31.85
CA PHE A 79 -7.68 17.90 30.40
C PHE A 79 -6.26 18.12 29.85
N LEU A 80 -5.51 19.06 30.43
CA LEU A 80 -4.14 19.37 30.02
C LEU A 80 -3.20 18.20 30.25
N HIS A 81 -3.39 17.42 31.32
CA HIS A 81 -2.64 16.20 31.56
C HIS A 81 -2.91 15.16 30.45
N GLY A 82 -4.20 14.92 30.12
CA GLY A 82 -4.59 14.02 29.04
C GLY A 82 -4.02 14.48 27.69
N THR A 83 -3.99 15.79 27.42
CA THR A 83 -3.39 16.35 26.20
C THR A 83 -1.89 16.10 26.14
N ALA A 84 -1.16 16.26 27.25
CA ALA A 84 0.26 15.98 27.33
C ALA A 84 0.56 14.48 27.10
N LEU A 85 -0.24 13.59 27.71
CA LEU A 85 -0.13 12.13 27.53
C LEU A 85 -0.41 11.73 26.08
N ALA A 86 -1.44 12.31 25.45
CA ALA A 86 -1.73 12.07 24.04
C ALA A 86 -0.60 12.53 23.12
N GLY A 87 0.03 13.68 23.43
CA GLY A 87 1.21 14.17 22.73
C GLY A 87 2.43 13.25 22.86
N MET A 88 2.53 12.49 23.95
CA MET A 88 3.52 11.43 24.18
C MET A 88 3.11 10.09 23.52
N GLN A 89 2.01 10.03 22.79
CA GLN A 89 1.40 8.83 22.23
C GLN A 89 0.97 7.78 23.29
N GLN A 90 0.81 8.20 24.54
CA GLN A 90 0.31 7.36 25.64
C GLN A 90 -1.23 7.44 25.67
N PHE A 91 -1.86 6.75 24.73
CA PHE A 91 -3.29 6.95 24.49
C PHE A 91 -4.19 6.32 25.57
N GLU A 92 -3.82 5.17 26.17
CA GLU A 92 -4.59 4.57 27.28
C GLU A 92 -4.66 5.50 28.52
N PRO A 93 -3.55 6.02 29.03
CA PRO A 93 -3.60 7.02 30.11
C PRO A 93 -4.33 8.30 29.71
N ALA A 94 -4.21 8.74 28.44
CA ALA A 94 -4.92 9.92 27.94
C ALA A 94 -6.45 9.70 27.94
N VAL A 95 -6.93 8.54 27.49
CA VAL A 95 -8.35 8.16 27.56
C VAL A 95 -8.86 8.24 29.00
N SER A 96 -8.12 7.66 29.96
CA SER A 96 -8.47 7.70 31.38
C SER A 96 -8.55 9.14 31.92
N ALA A 97 -7.61 10.00 31.52
CA ALA A 97 -7.60 11.39 31.92
C ALA A 97 -8.81 12.17 31.35
N PHE A 98 -9.12 12.00 30.06
CA PHE A 98 -10.28 12.67 29.43
C PHE A 98 -11.62 12.14 29.97
N GLN A 99 -11.73 10.86 30.29
CA GLN A 99 -12.92 10.29 30.97
C GLN A 99 -13.10 10.92 32.37
N ALA A 100 -12.01 11.16 33.11
CA ALA A 100 -12.08 11.86 34.39
C ALA A 100 -12.57 13.29 34.21
N VAL A 101 -12.15 14.02 33.17
CA VAL A 101 -12.69 15.36 32.84
C VAL A 101 -14.20 15.30 32.65
N ILE A 102 -14.69 14.39 31.82
CA ILE A 102 -16.11 14.24 31.50
C ILE A 102 -16.94 13.87 32.75
N LYS A 103 -16.35 13.06 33.64
CA LYS A 103 -16.99 12.70 34.91
C LYS A 103 -17.14 13.90 35.85
N MET A 104 -16.13 14.80 35.90
CA MET A 104 -16.16 16.01 36.70
C MET A 104 -17.02 17.12 36.08
N ALA A 105 -16.96 17.27 34.76
CA ALA A 105 -17.63 18.32 33.99
C ALA A 105 -18.17 17.74 32.66
N PRO A 106 -19.42 17.22 32.65
CA PRO A 106 -20.00 16.54 31.48
C PRO A 106 -20.25 17.42 30.26
N ASN A 107 -20.23 18.74 30.43
CA ASN A 107 -20.60 19.72 29.40
C ASN A 107 -19.37 20.39 28.74
N ILE A 108 -18.21 19.76 28.73
CA ILE A 108 -17.00 20.27 28.06
C ILE A 108 -16.85 19.59 26.70
N PRO A 109 -17.21 20.22 25.56
CA PRO A 109 -17.12 19.59 24.22
C PRO A 109 -15.70 19.13 23.86
N ASP A 110 -14.70 19.95 24.19
CA ASP A 110 -13.29 19.63 23.89
C ASP A 110 -12.81 18.32 24.53
N ALA A 111 -13.36 17.98 25.71
CA ALA A 111 -13.02 16.71 26.37
C ALA A 111 -13.54 15.49 25.59
N TYR A 112 -14.73 15.60 24.98
CA TYR A 112 -15.26 14.53 24.12
C TYR A 112 -14.49 14.44 22.81
N LEU A 113 -14.11 15.57 22.21
CA LEU A 113 -13.30 15.56 21.00
C LEU A 113 -11.96 14.88 21.25
N ALA A 114 -11.25 15.28 22.31
CA ALA A 114 -9.96 14.71 22.68
C ALA A 114 -10.06 13.23 23.08
N LEU A 115 -11.10 12.84 23.82
CA LEU A 115 -11.38 11.44 24.17
C LEU A 115 -11.57 10.60 22.92
N GLY A 116 -12.43 11.03 22.00
CA GLY A 116 -12.69 10.30 20.76
C GLY A 116 -11.44 10.16 19.88
N GLN A 117 -10.60 11.20 19.83
CA GLN A 117 -9.31 11.13 19.11
C GLN A 117 -8.36 10.11 19.74
N ALA A 118 -8.23 10.08 21.06
CA ALA A 118 -7.39 9.12 21.77
C ALA A 118 -7.92 7.68 21.60
N GLN A 119 -9.23 7.46 21.71
CA GLN A 119 -9.88 6.18 21.48
C GLN A 119 -9.64 5.68 20.04
N ARG A 120 -9.75 6.56 19.04
CA ARG A 120 -9.48 6.24 17.63
C ARG A 120 -8.03 5.79 17.43
N LYS A 121 -7.06 6.48 18.07
CA LYS A 121 -5.63 6.10 18.03
C LYS A 121 -5.35 4.75 18.67
N LEU A 122 -6.14 4.33 19.66
CA LEU A 122 -6.10 2.99 20.26
C LEU A 122 -6.82 1.91 19.44
N GLY A 123 -7.42 2.26 18.30
CA GLY A 123 -8.24 1.32 17.53
C GLY A 123 -9.64 1.08 18.12
N GLN A 124 -10.04 1.77 19.18
CA GLN A 124 -11.37 1.71 19.82
C GLN A 124 -12.39 2.51 18.99
N ARG A 125 -12.61 2.09 17.74
CA ARG A 125 -13.38 2.87 16.76
C ARG A 125 -14.85 3.02 17.16
N GLN A 126 -15.45 1.96 17.72
CA GLN A 126 -16.86 1.99 18.15
C GLN A 126 -17.09 2.93 19.33
N GLU A 127 -16.16 2.95 20.28
CA GLU A 127 -16.19 3.87 21.44
C GLU A 127 -16.00 5.30 20.97
N ALA A 128 -15.07 5.56 20.04
CA ALA A 128 -14.85 6.87 19.46
C ALA A 128 -16.10 7.40 18.75
N GLN A 129 -16.77 6.56 17.94
CA GLN A 129 -18.04 6.89 17.29
C GLN A 129 -19.10 7.34 18.32
N ASN A 130 -19.26 6.59 19.40
CA ASN A 130 -20.22 6.91 20.46
C ASN A 130 -19.83 8.22 21.17
N THR A 131 -18.56 8.45 21.37
CA THR A 131 -18.03 9.67 22.00
C THR A 131 -18.29 10.90 21.13
N TYR A 132 -18.05 10.83 19.82
CA TYR A 132 -18.34 11.94 18.90
C TYR A 132 -19.85 12.21 18.76
N ARG A 133 -20.70 11.17 18.80
CA ARG A 133 -22.15 11.38 18.86
C ARG A 133 -22.60 12.13 20.12
N LYS A 134 -21.94 11.90 21.26
CA LYS A 134 -22.20 12.67 22.49
C LYS A 134 -21.74 14.11 22.36
N LEU A 135 -20.54 14.36 21.80
CA LEU A 135 -20.05 15.70 21.47
C LEU A 135 -21.09 16.49 20.65
N LEU A 136 -21.59 15.90 19.57
CA LEU A 136 -22.53 16.55 18.65
C LEU A 136 -23.94 16.78 19.24
N ARG A 137 -24.30 16.07 20.32
CA ARG A 137 -25.50 16.40 21.10
C ARG A 137 -25.31 17.64 22.00
N LEU A 138 -24.08 17.83 22.48
CA LEU A 138 -23.73 19.00 23.32
C LEU A 138 -23.50 20.25 22.45
N GLN A 139 -22.89 20.08 21.31
CA GLN A 139 -22.54 21.17 20.38
C GLN A 139 -22.87 20.77 18.95
N PRO A 140 -24.13 20.98 18.50
CA PRO A 140 -24.61 20.59 17.17
C PRO A 140 -23.93 21.29 16.00
N GLU A 141 -23.21 22.37 16.19
CA GLU A 141 -22.45 23.12 15.19
C GLU A 141 -20.95 22.76 15.17
N ASN A 142 -20.50 21.79 15.95
CA ASN A 142 -19.09 21.45 16.05
C ASN A 142 -18.58 20.76 14.77
N VAL A 143 -17.88 21.54 13.93
CA VAL A 143 -17.35 21.08 12.64
C VAL A 143 -16.35 19.94 12.82
N ASP A 144 -15.40 20.08 13.77
CA ASP A 144 -14.39 19.06 14.04
C ASP A 144 -15.01 17.75 14.52
N GLY A 145 -16.08 17.84 15.31
CA GLY A 145 -16.85 16.68 15.77
C GLY A 145 -17.49 15.90 14.61
N TYR A 146 -18.07 16.61 13.64
CA TYR A 146 -18.63 15.98 12.44
C TYR A 146 -17.56 15.33 11.57
N VAL A 147 -16.45 16.03 11.32
CA VAL A 147 -15.32 15.48 10.52
C VAL A 147 -14.74 14.25 11.21
N ALA A 148 -14.55 14.29 12.52
CA ALA A 148 -14.05 13.18 13.30
C ALA A 148 -15.01 11.97 13.29
N LEU A 149 -16.33 12.22 13.44
CA LEU A 149 -17.35 11.17 13.35
C LEU A 149 -17.33 10.48 11.97
N SER A 150 -17.29 11.28 10.89
CA SER A 150 -17.22 10.73 9.53
C SER A 150 -15.96 9.90 9.32
N SER A 151 -14.80 10.38 9.82
CA SER A 151 -13.53 9.63 9.70
C SER A 151 -13.62 8.26 10.37
N VAL A 152 -14.21 8.18 11.58
CA VAL A 152 -14.38 6.91 12.29
C VAL A 152 -15.38 6.00 11.57
N LEU A 153 -16.49 6.55 11.06
CA LEU A 153 -17.46 5.78 10.27
C LEU A 153 -16.82 5.19 9.01
N ALA A 154 -15.97 5.96 8.32
CA ALA A 154 -15.22 5.48 7.18
C ALA A 154 -14.21 4.37 7.56
N GLU A 155 -13.52 4.50 8.69
CA GLU A 155 -12.63 3.46 9.22
C GLU A 155 -13.36 2.17 9.64
N LEU A 156 -14.65 2.26 9.95
CA LEU A 156 -15.55 1.12 10.20
C LEU A 156 -16.18 0.57 8.91
N GLY A 157 -15.85 1.11 7.73
CA GLY A 157 -16.46 0.74 6.45
C GLY A 157 -17.89 1.27 6.26
N GLN A 158 -18.40 2.08 7.18
CA GLN A 158 -19.76 2.62 7.17
C GLN A 158 -19.85 3.90 6.31
N TYR A 159 -19.46 3.79 5.04
CA TYR A 159 -19.35 4.96 4.14
C TYR A 159 -20.69 5.67 3.90
N ALA A 160 -21.79 4.93 3.84
CA ALA A 160 -23.11 5.53 3.67
C ALA A 160 -23.50 6.44 4.84
N GLU A 161 -23.14 6.04 6.08
CA GLU A 161 -23.38 6.83 7.29
C GLU A 161 -22.37 7.98 7.44
N ALA A 162 -21.16 7.86 6.88
CA ALA A 162 -20.09 8.85 6.99
C ALA A 162 -20.37 10.14 6.20
N GLU A 163 -21.22 10.09 5.19
CA GLU A 163 -21.55 11.23 4.33
C GLU A 163 -22.34 12.32 5.05
N ALA A 164 -23.38 11.97 5.80
CA ALA A 164 -24.27 12.92 6.45
C ALA A 164 -23.55 13.85 7.45
N PRO A 165 -22.64 13.37 8.30
CA PRO A 165 -21.81 14.24 9.15
C PRO A 165 -21.00 15.26 8.35
N LEU A 166 -20.37 14.90 7.23
CA LEU A 166 -19.58 15.85 6.44
C LEU A 166 -20.46 16.92 5.78
N ARG A 167 -21.64 16.54 5.28
CA ARG A 167 -22.60 17.52 4.76
C ARG A 167 -23.09 18.48 5.87
N ARG A 168 -23.27 18.00 7.10
CA ARG A 168 -23.57 18.85 8.26
C ARG A 168 -22.39 19.78 8.60
N ALA A 169 -21.15 19.27 8.57
CA ALA A 169 -19.96 20.07 8.80
C ALA A 169 -19.88 21.27 7.83
N LEU A 170 -20.20 21.08 6.54
CA LEU A 170 -20.19 22.14 5.53
C LEU A 170 -21.17 23.29 5.83
N LEU A 171 -22.30 23.02 6.50
CA LEU A 171 -23.26 24.06 6.87
C LEU A 171 -22.68 25.05 7.90
N HIS A 172 -21.72 24.60 8.70
CA HIS A 172 -21.13 25.36 9.80
C HIS A 172 -19.70 25.84 9.53
N ALA A 173 -18.99 25.19 8.58
CA ALA A 173 -17.62 25.54 8.21
C ALA A 173 -17.57 26.87 7.47
N ARG A 174 -16.85 27.86 8.03
CA ARG A 174 -16.67 29.19 7.44
C ARG A 174 -15.27 29.40 6.85
N ASP A 175 -14.28 28.69 7.37
CA ASP A 175 -12.91 28.75 6.86
C ASP A 175 -12.79 27.96 5.54
N PRO A 176 -12.27 28.59 4.46
CA PRO A 176 -12.08 27.92 3.18
C PRO A 176 -11.18 26.69 3.25
N LYS A 177 -10.16 26.68 4.11
CA LYS A 177 -9.29 25.51 4.31
C LYS A 177 -10.04 24.35 4.94
N MET A 178 -10.90 24.64 5.92
CA MET A 178 -11.76 23.63 6.52
C MET A 178 -12.78 23.08 5.52
N GLN A 179 -13.40 23.95 4.71
CA GLN A 179 -14.30 23.52 3.64
C GLN A 179 -13.58 22.62 2.63
N ALA A 180 -12.36 22.97 2.23
CA ALA A 180 -11.54 22.13 1.34
C ALA A 180 -11.28 20.74 1.96
N ALA A 181 -10.93 20.67 3.25
CA ALA A 181 -10.73 19.41 3.94
C ALA A 181 -12.01 18.56 3.99
N ILE A 182 -13.16 19.18 4.22
CA ILE A 182 -14.46 18.48 4.25
C ILE A 182 -14.83 17.97 2.86
N HIS A 183 -14.70 18.77 1.80
CA HIS A 183 -14.93 18.34 0.42
C HIS A 183 -14.01 17.20 0.03
N ASN A 184 -12.73 17.25 0.42
CA ASN A 184 -11.80 16.17 0.21
C ASN A 184 -12.24 14.85 0.90
N ASN A 185 -12.72 14.94 2.15
CA ASN A 185 -13.24 13.79 2.87
C ASN A 185 -14.54 13.25 2.26
N LEU A 186 -15.43 14.14 1.79
CA LEU A 186 -16.62 13.75 1.02
C LEU A 186 -16.24 12.98 -0.25
N ALA A 187 -15.24 13.44 -0.97
CA ALA A 187 -14.78 12.74 -2.16
C ALA A 187 -14.30 11.32 -1.85
N ILE A 188 -13.60 11.11 -0.74
CA ILE A 188 -13.18 9.78 -0.27
C ILE A 188 -14.38 8.91 0.05
N VAL A 189 -15.33 9.43 0.84
CA VAL A 189 -16.53 8.71 1.26
C VAL A 189 -17.40 8.33 0.06
N LEU A 190 -17.65 9.26 -0.86
CA LEU A 190 -18.45 9.05 -2.08
C LEU A 190 -17.79 8.07 -3.04
N SER A 191 -16.47 8.14 -3.17
CA SER A 191 -15.71 7.21 -3.98
C SER A 191 -15.86 5.76 -3.50
N ASN A 192 -15.81 5.54 -2.18
CA ASN A 192 -16.02 4.21 -1.59
C ASN A 192 -17.48 3.73 -1.68
N GLN A 193 -18.43 4.65 -1.92
CA GLN A 193 -19.81 4.31 -2.28
C GLN A 193 -20.00 4.08 -3.79
N ASN A 194 -18.93 4.07 -4.59
CA ASN A 194 -18.93 3.99 -6.06
C ASN A 194 -19.63 5.19 -6.75
N ARG A 195 -19.79 6.32 -6.06
CA ARG A 195 -20.38 7.57 -6.57
C ARG A 195 -19.28 8.48 -7.13
N GLN A 196 -18.60 7.99 -8.19
CA GLN A 196 -17.36 8.59 -8.72
C GLN A 196 -17.56 10.02 -9.28
N ALA A 197 -18.74 10.31 -9.89
CA ALA A 197 -19.03 11.64 -10.42
C ALA A 197 -19.15 12.68 -9.29
N GLU A 198 -19.85 12.36 -8.21
CA GLU A 198 -19.99 13.26 -7.07
C GLU A 198 -18.67 13.40 -6.30
N ALA A 199 -17.86 12.32 -6.26
CA ALA A 199 -16.51 12.37 -5.69
C ALA A 199 -15.63 13.35 -6.48
N LEU A 200 -15.67 13.30 -7.81
CA LEU A 200 -14.94 14.23 -8.67
C LEU A 200 -15.38 15.69 -8.45
N GLU A 201 -16.69 15.95 -8.40
CA GLU A 201 -17.21 17.30 -8.12
C GLU A 201 -16.67 17.85 -6.78
N ASN A 202 -16.61 17.03 -5.74
CA ASN A 202 -16.05 17.44 -4.46
C ASN A 202 -14.52 17.67 -4.54
N LEU A 203 -13.77 16.91 -5.34
CA LEU A 203 -12.35 17.19 -5.59
C LEU A 203 -12.15 18.50 -6.36
N GLU A 204 -13.04 18.84 -7.29
CA GLU A 204 -13.01 20.12 -8.01
C GLU A 204 -13.29 21.30 -7.05
N ARG A 205 -14.22 21.14 -6.11
CA ARG A 205 -14.42 22.10 -5.03
C ARG A 205 -13.18 22.24 -4.14
N THR A 206 -12.56 21.10 -3.79
CA THR A 206 -11.29 21.11 -3.05
C THR A 206 -10.22 21.88 -3.81
N GLN A 207 -10.08 21.66 -5.13
CA GLN A 207 -9.12 22.34 -5.99
C GLN A 207 -9.33 23.87 -5.99
N SER A 208 -10.58 24.30 -6.03
CA SER A 208 -10.89 25.75 -6.04
C SER A 208 -10.56 26.44 -4.72
N LEU A 209 -10.65 25.72 -3.59
CA LEU A 209 -10.43 26.23 -2.24
C LEU A 209 -8.98 26.07 -1.76
N ALA A 210 -8.31 25.00 -2.19
CA ALA A 210 -6.95 24.64 -1.79
C ALA A 210 -6.18 23.98 -2.96
N PRO A 211 -5.74 24.76 -3.96
CA PRO A 211 -5.11 24.24 -5.18
C PRO A 211 -3.81 23.46 -4.93
N ASP A 212 -3.10 23.78 -3.86
CA ASP A 212 -1.80 23.19 -3.54
C ASP A 212 -1.91 21.94 -2.63
N LEU A 213 -3.10 21.36 -2.46
CA LEU A 213 -3.28 20.20 -1.61
C LEU A 213 -2.54 18.98 -2.23
N PRO A 214 -1.60 18.34 -1.49
CA PRO A 214 -0.86 17.19 -2.01
C PRO A 214 -1.78 16.07 -2.49
N SER A 215 -1.38 15.40 -3.57
CA SER A 215 -2.09 14.26 -4.19
C SER A 215 -3.51 14.57 -4.70
N LEU A 216 -3.93 15.83 -4.76
CA LEU A 216 -5.27 16.17 -5.23
C LEU A 216 -5.45 15.83 -6.71
N ASP A 217 -4.48 16.22 -7.55
CA ASP A 217 -4.54 15.96 -8.98
C ASP A 217 -4.52 14.46 -9.29
N GLN A 218 -3.75 13.65 -8.53
CA GLN A 218 -3.78 12.20 -8.69
C GLN A 218 -5.17 11.64 -8.40
N ARG A 219 -5.82 12.06 -7.31
CA ARG A 219 -7.18 11.63 -6.99
C ARG A 219 -8.20 12.04 -8.04
N ARG A 220 -8.04 13.21 -8.66
CA ARG A 220 -8.88 13.67 -9.78
C ARG A 220 -8.67 12.78 -11.00
N ILE A 221 -7.43 12.47 -11.34
CA ILE A 221 -7.10 11.54 -12.44
C ILE A 221 -7.76 10.19 -12.20
N ASP A 222 -7.65 9.63 -11.00
CA ASP A 222 -8.26 8.34 -10.65
C ASP A 222 -9.79 8.37 -10.84
N ARG A 223 -10.46 9.46 -10.43
CA ARG A 223 -11.93 9.59 -10.62
C ARG A 223 -12.31 9.77 -12.08
N LEU A 224 -11.60 10.61 -12.81
CA LEU A 224 -11.80 10.79 -14.25
C LEU A 224 -11.62 9.46 -14.99
N TYR A 225 -10.59 8.71 -14.62
CA TYR A 225 -10.33 7.39 -15.21
C TYR A 225 -11.47 6.40 -14.94
N GLN A 226 -11.93 6.31 -13.68
CA GLN A 226 -13.06 5.46 -13.30
C GLN A 226 -14.37 5.83 -14.01
N LEU A 227 -14.54 7.10 -14.37
CA LEU A 227 -15.69 7.62 -15.14
C LEU A 227 -15.55 7.42 -16.65
N GLY A 228 -14.42 6.87 -17.14
CA GLY A 228 -14.13 6.77 -18.57
C GLY A 228 -13.83 8.12 -19.24
N ARG A 229 -13.63 9.20 -18.47
CA ARG A 229 -13.32 10.55 -18.97
C ARG A 229 -11.84 10.68 -19.32
N TYR A 230 -11.37 9.79 -20.21
CA TYR A 230 -9.93 9.61 -20.50
C TYR A 230 -9.27 10.83 -21.12
N GLU A 231 -9.99 11.59 -21.98
CA GLU A 231 -9.42 12.79 -22.57
C GLU A 231 -9.12 13.87 -21.53
N GLU A 232 -9.94 13.96 -20.49
CA GLU A 232 -9.69 14.88 -19.39
C GLU A 232 -8.53 14.42 -18.51
N CYS A 233 -8.35 13.10 -18.31
CA CYS A 233 -7.13 12.57 -17.69
C CYS A 233 -5.88 12.98 -18.50
N VAL A 234 -5.92 12.78 -19.82
CA VAL A 234 -4.82 13.15 -20.72
C VAL A 234 -4.50 14.64 -20.62
N GLN A 235 -5.54 15.49 -20.61
CA GLN A 235 -5.32 16.95 -20.50
C GLN A 235 -4.77 17.35 -19.13
N LEU A 236 -5.22 16.71 -18.06
CA LEU A 236 -4.70 16.96 -16.72
C LEU A 236 -3.24 16.53 -16.60
N TYR A 237 -2.88 15.35 -17.12
CA TYR A 237 -1.46 14.92 -17.19
C TYR A 237 -0.59 15.90 -17.95
N LYS A 238 -1.05 16.41 -19.11
CA LYS A 238 -0.31 17.44 -19.89
C LYS A 238 -0.07 18.69 -19.05
N THR A 239 -1.11 19.19 -18.37
CA THR A 239 -1.00 20.36 -17.49
C THR A 239 0.01 20.15 -16.34
N LEU A 240 0.03 18.94 -15.76
CA LEU A 240 0.97 18.61 -14.69
C LEU A 240 2.41 18.50 -15.20
N LEU A 241 2.60 17.91 -16.37
CA LEU A 241 3.90 17.81 -17.03
C LEU A 241 4.45 19.18 -17.45
N ASP A 242 3.59 20.11 -17.88
CA ASP A 242 3.99 21.50 -18.16
C ASP A 242 4.50 22.21 -16.88
N ARG A 243 3.93 21.90 -15.72
CA ARG A 243 4.39 22.43 -14.42
C ARG A 243 5.65 21.73 -13.91
N ASN A 244 5.78 20.44 -14.15
CA ASN A 244 6.86 19.59 -13.65
C ASN A 244 7.50 18.76 -14.78
N PRO A 245 8.21 19.39 -15.71
CA PRO A 245 8.71 18.72 -16.92
C PRO A 245 9.81 17.66 -16.64
N GLY A 246 10.42 17.67 -15.48
CA GLY A 246 11.40 16.67 -15.04
C GLY A 246 10.85 15.50 -14.23
N ASP A 247 9.52 15.43 -14.01
CA ASP A 247 8.90 14.39 -13.20
C ASP A 247 8.76 13.07 -13.98
N VAL A 248 9.74 12.18 -13.85
CA VAL A 248 9.77 10.88 -14.53
C VAL A 248 8.59 9.99 -14.16
N PRO A 249 8.20 9.83 -12.88
CA PRO A 249 6.97 9.12 -12.50
C PRO A 249 5.73 9.62 -13.23
N LEU A 250 5.57 10.93 -13.34
CA LEU A 250 4.43 11.53 -14.04
C LEU A 250 4.44 11.23 -15.54
N HIS A 251 5.62 11.31 -16.19
CA HIS A 251 5.78 10.88 -17.58
C HIS A 251 5.41 9.42 -17.79
N ARG A 252 5.84 8.54 -16.89
CA ARG A 252 5.51 7.10 -16.95
C ARG A 252 4.01 6.87 -16.84
N ALA A 253 3.35 7.47 -15.85
CA ALA A 253 1.91 7.35 -15.65
C ALA A 253 1.10 7.86 -16.85
N TYR A 254 1.48 9.02 -17.39
CA TYR A 254 0.89 9.59 -18.61
C TYR A 254 1.01 8.64 -19.81
N ASN A 255 2.23 8.15 -20.06
CA ASN A 255 2.47 7.24 -21.18
C ASN A 255 1.80 5.86 -20.99
N SER A 256 1.67 5.37 -19.77
CA SER A 256 0.89 4.17 -19.47
C SER A 256 -0.60 4.36 -19.81
N LEU A 257 -1.16 5.55 -19.54
CA LEU A 257 -2.53 5.88 -19.96
C LEU A 257 -2.63 5.94 -21.49
N LEU A 258 -1.70 6.62 -22.18
CA LEU A 258 -1.71 6.70 -23.66
C LEU A 258 -1.63 5.30 -24.30
N TYR A 259 -0.81 4.41 -23.73
CA TYR A 259 -0.70 3.03 -24.21
C TYR A 259 -2.04 2.29 -24.08
N ARG A 260 -2.70 2.38 -22.92
CA ARG A 260 -4.03 1.78 -22.68
C ARG A 260 -5.10 2.32 -23.65
N LEU A 261 -5.00 3.59 -24.00
CA LEU A 261 -5.92 4.23 -24.97
C LEU A 261 -5.56 3.93 -26.43
N GLY A 262 -4.51 3.14 -26.70
CA GLY A 262 -4.06 2.82 -28.05
C GLY A 262 -3.46 4.02 -28.82
N ARG A 263 -3.11 5.11 -28.12
CA ARG A 263 -2.59 6.36 -28.72
C ARG A 263 -1.10 6.23 -29.04
N LYS A 264 -0.77 5.33 -29.97
CA LYS A 264 0.62 4.95 -30.31
C LYS A 264 1.46 6.12 -30.82
N ASP A 265 0.85 7.05 -31.56
CA ASP A 265 1.57 8.21 -32.14
C ASP A 265 2.00 9.25 -31.10
N GLU A 266 1.33 9.28 -29.93
CA GLU A 266 1.67 10.19 -28.84
C GLU A 266 2.55 9.53 -27.78
N TYR A 267 2.70 8.21 -27.85
CA TYR A 267 3.44 7.45 -26.86
C TYR A 267 4.92 7.85 -26.84
N LEU A 268 5.45 8.09 -25.68
CA LEU A 268 6.79 8.58 -25.36
C LEU A 268 7.11 10.03 -25.82
N ALA A 269 6.25 10.68 -26.61
CA ALA A 269 6.48 12.04 -27.08
C ALA A 269 6.66 13.07 -25.93
N SER A 270 6.10 12.77 -24.76
CA SER A 270 6.26 13.64 -23.58
C SER A 270 7.70 13.69 -23.09
N PHE A 271 8.45 12.58 -23.19
CA PHE A 271 9.87 12.54 -22.85
C PHE A 271 10.74 13.33 -23.83
N ASP A 272 10.34 13.43 -25.11
CA ASP A 272 11.11 14.10 -26.13
C ASP A 272 10.98 15.65 -26.09
N ARG A 273 9.92 16.14 -25.44
CA ARG A 273 9.61 17.57 -25.34
C ARG A 273 10.31 18.30 -24.19
N VAL A 274 11.05 17.58 -23.38
CA VAL A 274 11.69 18.10 -22.16
C VAL A 274 13.22 17.97 -22.26
N PRO A 275 13.99 18.71 -21.42
CA PRO A 275 15.44 18.56 -21.39
C PRO A 275 15.86 17.11 -21.17
N GLN A 276 16.75 16.61 -22.00
CA GLN A 276 17.20 15.21 -22.01
C GLN A 276 18.21 14.95 -20.88
N THR A 277 17.74 15.08 -19.65
CA THR A 277 18.53 14.76 -18.46
C THR A 277 18.72 13.24 -18.37
N ARG A 278 19.68 12.81 -17.53
CA ARG A 278 19.93 11.39 -17.28
C ARG A 278 18.65 10.67 -16.83
N GLU A 279 17.91 11.25 -15.92
CA GLU A 279 16.67 10.69 -15.33
C GLU A 279 15.58 10.53 -16.39
N ILE A 280 15.39 11.54 -17.25
CA ILE A 280 14.42 11.52 -18.35
C ILE A 280 14.78 10.41 -19.35
N LEU A 281 16.06 10.29 -19.72
CA LEU A 281 16.53 9.27 -20.65
C LEU A 281 16.36 7.86 -20.05
N LEU A 282 16.72 7.65 -18.78
CA LEU A 282 16.49 6.37 -18.10
C LEU A 282 15.00 6.03 -17.99
N GLY A 283 14.15 7.01 -17.69
CA GLY A 283 12.70 6.84 -17.66
C GLY A 283 12.13 6.40 -19.01
N LYS A 284 12.55 7.06 -20.10
CA LYS A 284 12.16 6.72 -21.47
C LYS A 284 12.64 5.32 -21.86
N ALA A 285 13.91 4.99 -21.58
CA ALA A 285 14.46 3.67 -21.86
C ALA A 285 13.71 2.57 -21.10
N GLY A 286 13.36 2.79 -19.83
CA GLY A 286 12.52 1.88 -19.05
C GLY A 286 11.17 1.61 -19.71
N MET A 287 10.47 2.66 -20.19
CA MET A 287 9.19 2.50 -20.90
C MET A 287 9.35 1.74 -22.24
N LEU A 288 10.45 1.94 -22.96
CA LEU A 288 10.76 1.17 -24.18
C LEU A 288 11.00 -0.30 -23.85
N MET A 289 11.73 -0.61 -22.78
CA MET A 289 11.93 -1.99 -22.32
C MET A 289 10.61 -2.70 -22.03
N MET A 290 9.68 -2.04 -21.35
CA MET A 290 8.34 -2.58 -21.03
C MET A 290 7.55 -2.88 -22.31
N GLN A 291 7.76 -2.13 -23.38
CA GLN A 291 7.16 -2.37 -24.70
C GLN A 291 7.89 -3.40 -25.58
N LYS A 292 8.90 -4.08 -25.05
CA LYS A 292 9.78 -4.97 -25.81
C LYS A 292 10.53 -4.29 -26.97
N ARG A 293 10.73 -2.98 -26.88
CA ARG A 293 11.52 -2.17 -27.84
C ARG A 293 12.96 -2.04 -27.33
N ALA A 294 13.58 -3.18 -27.03
CA ALA A 294 14.89 -3.25 -26.39
C ALA A 294 16.01 -2.59 -27.21
N GLY A 295 15.94 -2.64 -28.54
CA GLY A 295 16.93 -1.99 -29.41
C GLY A 295 16.98 -0.46 -29.23
N GLU A 296 15.81 0.19 -29.18
CA GLU A 296 15.73 1.65 -28.97
C GLU A 296 16.15 2.05 -27.56
N ALA A 297 15.83 1.23 -26.56
CA ALA A 297 16.33 1.42 -25.20
C ALA A 297 17.86 1.30 -25.14
N GLN A 298 18.43 0.36 -25.88
CA GLN A 298 19.88 0.13 -25.96
C GLN A 298 20.61 1.35 -26.50
N ASP A 299 20.08 2.04 -27.52
CA ASP A 299 20.66 3.29 -28.05
C ASP A 299 20.74 4.37 -26.97
N ILE A 300 19.71 4.49 -26.15
CA ILE A 300 19.68 5.46 -25.03
C ILE A 300 20.73 5.08 -23.98
N PHE A 301 20.80 3.80 -23.57
CA PHE A 301 21.78 3.35 -22.60
C PHE A 301 23.22 3.54 -23.11
N ASN A 302 23.49 3.25 -24.38
CA ASN A 302 24.77 3.50 -25.01
C ASN A 302 25.15 4.98 -24.97
N ALA A 303 24.21 5.88 -25.28
CA ALA A 303 24.43 7.31 -25.21
C ALA A 303 24.73 7.80 -23.78
N LEU A 304 24.09 7.23 -22.76
CA LEU A 304 24.37 7.52 -21.36
C LEU A 304 25.75 7.02 -20.95
N LEU A 305 26.12 5.79 -21.31
CA LEU A 305 27.43 5.19 -21.01
C LEU A 305 28.58 5.89 -21.75
N ALA A 306 28.33 6.47 -22.94
CA ALA A 306 29.31 7.31 -23.64
C ALA A 306 29.58 8.61 -22.88
N ARG A 307 28.61 9.15 -22.12
CA ARG A 307 28.77 10.34 -21.27
C ARG A 307 29.42 10.03 -19.94
N ASP A 308 28.96 8.92 -19.31
CA ASP A 308 29.49 8.44 -18.04
C ASP A 308 29.60 6.92 -18.08
N PRO A 309 30.80 6.36 -18.35
CA PRO A 309 31.03 4.90 -18.37
C PRO A 309 30.80 4.22 -17.02
N LEU A 310 30.68 4.98 -15.93
CA LEU A 310 30.44 4.46 -14.57
C LEU A 310 28.94 4.51 -14.17
N ASP A 311 28.07 5.00 -15.04
CA ASP A 311 26.63 5.02 -14.77
C ASP A 311 26.08 3.60 -14.60
N MET A 312 25.90 3.20 -13.34
CA MET A 312 25.44 1.87 -12.97
C MET A 312 24.03 1.57 -13.53
N ALA A 313 23.11 2.54 -13.46
CA ALA A 313 21.74 2.32 -13.94
C ALA A 313 21.70 2.13 -15.46
N ALA A 314 22.50 2.91 -16.20
CA ALA A 314 22.62 2.74 -17.65
C ALA A 314 23.30 1.41 -18.01
N ALA A 315 24.32 0.99 -17.26
CA ALA A 315 25.03 -0.28 -17.50
C ALA A 315 24.12 -1.49 -17.25
N VAL A 316 23.35 -1.48 -16.15
CA VAL A 316 22.34 -2.52 -15.85
C VAL A 316 21.23 -2.51 -16.90
N GLY A 317 20.71 -1.34 -17.26
CA GLY A 317 19.68 -1.22 -18.29
C GLY A 317 20.16 -1.71 -19.67
N TRP A 318 21.41 -1.42 -20.00
CA TRP A 318 22.02 -1.92 -21.24
C TRP A 318 22.16 -3.45 -21.23
N ALA A 319 22.65 -4.05 -20.14
CA ALA A 319 22.75 -5.49 -19.99
C ALA A 319 21.36 -6.17 -20.10
N ASN A 320 20.35 -5.61 -19.43
CA ASN A 320 18.97 -6.08 -19.54
C ASN A 320 18.38 -5.94 -20.95
N SER A 321 18.77 -4.90 -21.70
CA SER A 321 18.35 -4.74 -23.10
C SER A 321 18.94 -5.80 -24.02
N LEU A 322 20.18 -6.22 -23.77
CA LEU A 322 20.83 -7.34 -24.46
C LEU A 322 20.11 -8.66 -24.16
N LEU A 323 19.79 -8.91 -22.88
CA LEU A 323 19.04 -10.08 -22.43
C LEU A 323 17.68 -10.14 -23.13
N ALA A 324 16.93 -9.06 -23.13
CA ALA A 324 15.62 -8.95 -23.78
C ALA A 324 15.69 -9.08 -25.32
N SER A 325 16.85 -8.80 -25.93
CA SER A 325 17.11 -8.95 -27.36
C SER A 325 17.62 -10.36 -27.74
N GLY A 326 17.71 -11.29 -26.77
CA GLY A 326 18.23 -12.64 -27.01
C GLY A 326 19.76 -12.72 -27.16
N ARG A 327 20.50 -11.64 -26.88
CA ARG A 327 21.97 -11.57 -26.95
C ARG A 327 22.59 -12.02 -25.61
N TYR A 328 22.28 -13.27 -25.23
CA TYR A 328 22.51 -13.78 -23.88
C TYR A 328 23.98 -13.78 -23.46
N GLY A 329 24.91 -14.17 -24.35
CA GLY A 329 26.34 -14.17 -24.05
C GLY A 329 26.92 -12.77 -23.80
N GLU A 330 26.46 -11.78 -24.57
CA GLU A 330 26.85 -10.40 -24.39
C GLU A 330 26.22 -9.80 -23.13
N ALA A 331 24.95 -10.14 -22.85
CA ALA A 331 24.27 -9.75 -21.60
C ALA A 331 25.03 -10.29 -20.38
N LEU A 332 25.44 -11.57 -20.42
CA LEU A 332 26.20 -12.20 -19.35
C LEU A 332 27.52 -11.48 -19.09
N THR A 333 28.29 -11.18 -20.14
CA THR A 333 29.54 -10.41 -20.06
C THR A 333 29.29 -9.01 -19.47
N ALA A 334 28.21 -8.37 -19.88
CA ALA A 334 27.84 -7.05 -19.37
C ALA A 334 27.48 -7.09 -17.88
N PHE A 335 26.72 -8.08 -17.43
CA PHE A 335 26.40 -8.25 -16.00
C PHE A 335 27.65 -8.55 -15.17
N GLU A 336 28.58 -9.39 -15.66
CA GLU A 336 29.85 -9.66 -14.97
C GLU A 336 30.67 -8.36 -14.78
N ALA A 337 30.73 -7.52 -15.82
CA ALA A 337 31.37 -6.22 -15.73
C ALA A 337 30.67 -5.28 -14.72
N VAL A 338 29.34 -5.31 -14.64
CA VAL A 338 28.57 -4.57 -13.63
C VAL A 338 28.84 -5.11 -12.22
N MET A 339 28.80 -6.43 -12.03
CA MET A 339 29.02 -7.08 -10.73
C MET A 339 30.44 -6.86 -10.18
N SER A 340 31.44 -6.69 -11.04
CA SER A 340 32.81 -6.35 -10.61
C SER A 340 32.93 -4.98 -9.96
N ARG A 341 31.91 -4.12 -10.10
CA ARG A 341 31.83 -2.79 -9.48
C ARG A 341 31.23 -2.90 -8.06
N ARG A 342 31.54 -1.93 -7.19
CA ARG A 342 30.93 -1.89 -5.85
C ARG A 342 29.43 -1.57 -5.95
N GLY A 343 28.59 -2.30 -5.20
CA GLY A 343 27.15 -2.00 -5.08
C GLY A 343 26.24 -2.87 -5.94
N ALA A 344 26.68 -4.03 -6.41
CA ALA A 344 25.79 -4.99 -7.06
C ALA A 344 24.69 -5.46 -6.07
N SER A 345 23.43 -5.46 -6.53
CA SER A 345 22.26 -5.90 -5.77
C SER A 345 21.85 -7.33 -6.15
N ALA A 346 21.00 -7.98 -5.32
CA ALA A 346 20.44 -9.30 -5.63
C ALA A 346 19.77 -9.34 -7.02
N ALA A 347 19.10 -8.26 -7.43
CA ALA A 347 18.47 -8.17 -8.76
C ALA A 347 19.47 -8.29 -9.92
N ILE A 348 20.67 -7.72 -9.78
CA ILE A 348 21.72 -7.84 -10.82
C ILE A 348 22.21 -9.29 -10.92
N PHE A 349 22.36 -9.95 -9.78
CA PHE A 349 22.72 -11.37 -9.74
C PHE A 349 21.63 -12.27 -10.34
N SER A 350 20.36 -11.99 -10.09
CA SER A 350 19.26 -12.74 -10.71
C SER A 350 19.20 -12.54 -12.23
N ASP A 351 19.39 -11.32 -12.72
CA ASP A 351 19.43 -11.04 -14.16
C ASP A 351 20.61 -11.76 -14.84
N ALA A 352 21.79 -11.75 -14.19
CA ALA A 352 22.97 -12.49 -14.66
C ALA A 352 22.74 -14.02 -14.65
N ALA A 353 22.06 -14.55 -13.63
CA ALA A 353 21.70 -15.96 -13.57
C ALA A 353 20.75 -16.34 -14.72
N GLY A 354 19.75 -15.49 -15.02
CA GLY A 354 18.89 -15.66 -16.19
C GLY A 354 19.68 -15.73 -17.50
N ALA A 355 20.64 -14.82 -17.70
CA ALA A 355 21.52 -14.84 -18.87
C ALA A 355 22.38 -16.12 -18.93
N ALA A 356 22.92 -16.57 -17.79
CA ALA A 356 23.71 -17.82 -17.71
C ALA A 356 22.87 -19.06 -18.05
N LEU A 357 21.63 -19.15 -17.60
CA LEU A 357 20.72 -20.22 -17.99
C LEU A 357 20.49 -20.26 -19.50
N MET A 358 20.26 -19.08 -20.09
CA MET A 358 20.02 -18.94 -21.53
C MET A 358 21.27 -19.23 -22.40
N THR A 359 22.48 -19.15 -21.82
CA THR A 359 23.72 -19.58 -22.48
C THR A 359 24.04 -21.07 -22.25
N GLY A 360 23.20 -21.79 -21.48
CA GLY A 360 23.37 -23.20 -21.19
C GLY A 360 24.39 -23.49 -20.07
N ASP A 361 24.62 -22.52 -19.17
CA ASP A 361 25.53 -22.68 -18.02
C ASP A 361 24.76 -22.62 -16.67
N PRO A 362 24.09 -23.73 -16.29
CA PRO A 362 23.34 -23.77 -15.04
C PRO A 362 24.23 -23.72 -13.79
N GLN A 363 25.50 -24.11 -13.86
CA GLN A 363 26.46 -24.02 -12.76
C GLN A 363 26.77 -22.55 -12.44
N LYS A 364 26.98 -21.75 -13.47
CA LYS A 364 27.23 -20.33 -13.34
C LYS A 364 25.99 -19.60 -12.85
N ALA A 365 24.80 -20.00 -13.31
CA ALA A 365 23.53 -19.48 -12.81
C ALA A 365 23.34 -19.77 -11.32
N GLU A 366 23.61 -20.98 -10.86
CA GLU A 366 23.61 -21.34 -9.44
C GLU A 366 24.56 -20.46 -8.63
N HIS A 367 25.79 -20.25 -9.14
CA HIS A 367 26.75 -19.37 -8.47
C HIS A 367 26.20 -17.96 -8.27
N PHE A 368 25.63 -17.36 -9.32
CA PHE A 368 25.05 -16.02 -9.22
C PHE A 368 23.84 -15.98 -8.29
N CYS A 369 22.95 -16.95 -8.36
CA CYS A 369 21.82 -17.02 -7.43
C CYS A 369 22.28 -17.07 -5.96
N ARG A 370 23.30 -17.89 -5.66
CA ARG A 370 23.86 -18.00 -4.30
C ARG A 370 24.50 -16.67 -3.84
N GLU A 371 25.20 -15.97 -4.74
CA GLU A 371 25.73 -14.63 -4.42
C GLU A 371 24.59 -13.62 -4.18
N GLY A 372 23.56 -13.62 -5.03
CA GLY A 372 22.37 -12.78 -4.85
C GLY A 372 21.67 -13.05 -3.52
N LEU A 373 21.53 -14.30 -3.12
CA LEU A 373 20.93 -14.71 -1.85
C LEU A 373 21.78 -14.34 -0.62
N ARG A 374 23.09 -14.14 -0.75
CA ARG A 374 23.91 -13.53 0.32
C ARG A 374 23.59 -12.06 0.55
N HIS A 375 23.19 -11.33 -0.50
CA HIS A 375 22.74 -9.94 -0.40
C HIS A 375 21.30 -9.82 0.09
N ASN A 376 20.42 -10.69 -0.38
CA ASN A 376 19.03 -10.78 0.04
C ASN A 376 18.60 -12.25 0.12
N PRO A 377 18.61 -12.87 1.33
CA PRO A 377 18.25 -14.29 1.50
C PRO A 377 16.83 -14.65 1.04
N HIS A 378 15.98 -13.65 0.85
CA HIS A 378 14.59 -13.82 0.45
C HIS A 378 14.28 -13.31 -0.97
N ASP A 379 15.30 -13.15 -1.81
CA ASP A 379 15.11 -12.74 -3.19
C ASP A 379 14.41 -13.85 -4.00
N GLN A 380 13.16 -13.61 -4.34
CA GLN A 380 12.30 -14.61 -4.98
C GLN A 380 12.82 -14.97 -6.38
N SER A 381 13.43 -14.02 -7.11
CA SER A 381 13.99 -14.27 -8.43
C SER A 381 15.21 -15.18 -8.36
N CYS A 382 16.13 -14.92 -7.43
CA CYS A 382 17.28 -15.79 -7.21
C CYS A 382 16.85 -17.20 -6.79
N LEU A 383 15.84 -17.36 -5.92
CA LEU A 383 15.33 -18.67 -5.52
C LEU A 383 14.71 -19.43 -6.70
N ALA A 384 13.89 -18.78 -7.51
CA ALA A 384 13.27 -19.38 -8.69
C ALA A 384 14.29 -19.85 -9.74
N LEU A 385 15.30 -19.02 -10.01
CA LEU A 385 16.36 -19.33 -10.97
C LEU A 385 17.32 -20.40 -10.43
N LEU A 386 17.55 -20.44 -9.12
CA LEU A 386 18.33 -21.48 -8.45
C LEU A 386 17.67 -22.85 -8.63
N GLY A 387 16.37 -22.97 -8.34
CA GLY A 387 15.60 -24.18 -8.59
C GLY A 387 15.63 -24.58 -10.08
N THR A 388 15.53 -23.59 -10.99
CA THR A 388 15.63 -23.84 -12.44
C THR A 388 17.02 -24.38 -12.84
N ALA A 389 18.09 -23.84 -12.27
CA ALA A 389 19.47 -24.30 -12.52
C ALA A 389 19.66 -25.73 -12.04
N TRP A 390 19.15 -26.10 -10.88
CA TRP A 390 19.18 -27.47 -10.36
C TRP A 390 18.41 -28.45 -11.24
N ARG A 391 17.23 -28.07 -11.73
CA ARG A 391 16.44 -28.89 -12.66
C ARG A 391 17.15 -29.19 -13.97
N LEU A 392 17.88 -28.22 -14.52
CA LEU A 392 18.67 -28.44 -15.73
C LEU A 392 19.81 -29.44 -15.53
N ARG A 393 20.22 -29.65 -14.28
CA ARG A 393 21.27 -30.58 -13.87
C ARG A 393 20.73 -31.91 -13.33
N ASP A 394 19.43 -32.09 -13.30
CA ASP A 394 18.75 -33.21 -12.62
C ASP A 394 19.18 -33.33 -11.14
N ASP A 395 19.34 -32.18 -10.43
CA ASP A 395 19.75 -32.10 -9.02
C ASP A 395 18.52 -32.14 -8.11
N GLU A 396 18.51 -33.04 -7.13
CA GLU A 396 17.40 -33.26 -6.18
C GLU A 396 17.11 -32.05 -5.28
N GLN A 397 18.02 -31.08 -5.17
CA GLN A 397 17.80 -29.85 -4.42
C GLN A 397 16.62 -29.02 -4.95
N ASP A 398 16.27 -29.17 -6.26
CA ASP A 398 15.05 -28.55 -6.81
C ASP A 398 13.80 -29.00 -6.07
N GLU A 399 13.66 -30.31 -5.82
CA GLU A 399 12.49 -30.84 -5.12
C GLU A 399 12.47 -30.40 -3.65
N THR A 400 13.64 -30.33 -3.01
CA THR A 400 13.75 -29.80 -1.64
C THR A 400 13.30 -28.36 -1.58
N LEU A 401 13.76 -27.50 -2.50
CA LEU A 401 13.39 -26.07 -2.54
C LEU A 401 11.92 -25.87 -2.88
N ASN A 402 11.45 -26.49 -3.95
CA ASN A 402 10.13 -26.20 -4.49
C ASN A 402 9.01 -27.02 -3.85
N GLY A 403 9.29 -28.28 -3.43
CA GLY A 403 8.31 -29.13 -2.76
C GLY A 403 6.93 -29.08 -3.42
N TYR A 404 6.86 -29.32 -4.75
CA TYR A 404 5.65 -29.09 -5.54
C TYR A 404 4.41 -29.79 -4.98
N ASP A 405 4.57 -30.95 -4.33
CA ASP A 405 3.47 -31.68 -3.71
C ASP A 405 3.16 -31.24 -2.29
N SER A 406 4.14 -30.71 -1.57
CA SER A 406 4.01 -30.33 -0.15
C SER A 406 3.70 -28.83 0.05
N PHE A 407 4.26 -27.93 -0.77
CA PHE A 407 4.11 -26.49 -0.59
C PHE A 407 2.99 -25.87 -1.41
N ILE A 408 2.52 -26.53 -2.48
CA ILE A 408 1.30 -26.11 -3.16
C ILE A 408 0.10 -26.72 -2.43
N ARG A 409 -0.65 -25.90 -1.73
CA ARG A 409 -1.83 -26.33 -0.94
C ARG A 409 -3.10 -25.90 -1.62
N VAL A 410 -4.06 -26.80 -1.63
CA VAL A 410 -5.39 -26.60 -2.22
C VAL A 410 -6.43 -26.68 -1.12
N PHE A 411 -7.27 -25.65 -1.05
CA PHE A 411 -8.38 -25.56 -0.10
C PHE A 411 -9.68 -25.33 -0.88
N ASP A 412 -10.68 -26.15 -0.67
CA ASP A 412 -12.03 -25.88 -1.13
C ASP A 412 -12.74 -25.17 0.03
N LEU A 413 -12.93 -23.85 -0.10
CA LEU A 413 -13.42 -23.00 0.99
C LEU A 413 -14.89 -23.26 1.26
N LYS A 414 -15.28 -23.13 2.55
CA LYS A 414 -16.69 -23.17 2.95
C LYS A 414 -17.39 -21.84 2.65
N PRO A 415 -18.68 -21.85 2.33
CA PRO A 415 -19.43 -20.61 2.12
C PRO A 415 -19.33 -19.69 3.34
N PRO A 416 -19.21 -18.37 3.11
CA PRO A 416 -19.27 -17.39 4.19
C PRO A 416 -20.65 -17.36 4.86
N ASP A 417 -20.69 -16.81 6.08
CA ASP A 417 -21.93 -16.68 6.83
C ASP A 417 -22.97 -15.85 6.05
N GLY A 418 -24.20 -16.37 6.01
CA GLY A 418 -25.32 -15.79 5.27
C GLY A 418 -25.52 -16.36 3.87
N PHE A 419 -24.70 -17.32 3.43
CA PHE A 419 -24.85 -18.01 2.16
C PHE A 419 -25.06 -19.51 2.37
N SER A 420 -25.98 -20.08 1.58
CA SER A 420 -26.31 -21.52 1.64
C SER A 420 -25.28 -22.39 0.92
N SER A 421 -24.63 -21.84 -0.08
CA SER A 421 -23.62 -22.52 -0.88
C SER A 421 -22.50 -21.56 -1.32
N MET A 422 -21.36 -22.13 -1.73
CA MET A 422 -20.27 -21.37 -2.33
C MET A 422 -20.67 -20.89 -3.73
N GLU A 423 -21.56 -21.59 -4.42
CA GLU A 423 -22.08 -21.20 -5.74
C GLU A 423 -22.88 -19.91 -5.64
N ASP A 424 -23.80 -19.79 -4.67
CA ASP A 424 -24.59 -18.57 -4.43
C ASP A 424 -23.68 -17.39 -4.09
N PHE A 425 -22.72 -17.61 -3.20
CA PHE A 425 -21.75 -16.57 -2.82
C PHE A 425 -20.93 -16.09 -4.02
N ASN A 426 -20.37 -17.02 -4.78
CA ASN A 426 -19.53 -16.70 -5.93
C ASN A 426 -20.32 -16.07 -7.09
N ALA A 427 -21.60 -16.37 -7.23
CA ALA A 427 -22.47 -15.70 -8.22
C ALA A 427 -22.59 -14.19 -7.90
N GLU A 428 -22.85 -13.83 -6.64
CA GLU A 428 -22.92 -12.42 -6.24
C GLU A 428 -21.55 -11.72 -6.30
N LEU A 429 -20.50 -12.39 -5.82
CA LEU A 429 -19.13 -11.86 -5.86
C LEU A 429 -18.65 -11.67 -7.29
N GLY A 430 -18.92 -12.63 -8.19
CA GLY A 430 -18.57 -12.55 -9.60
C GLY A 430 -19.24 -11.37 -10.30
N ALA A 431 -20.54 -11.17 -10.07
CA ALA A 431 -21.29 -10.03 -10.60
C ALA A 431 -20.75 -8.68 -10.07
N TYR A 432 -20.28 -8.63 -8.83
CA TYR A 432 -19.60 -7.45 -8.29
C TYR A 432 -18.26 -7.19 -8.98
N LEU A 433 -17.40 -8.22 -9.09
CA LEU A 433 -16.07 -8.10 -9.66
C LEU A 433 -16.12 -7.74 -11.16
N GLU A 434 -17.07 -8.31 -11.92
CA GLU A 434 -17.22 -8.01 -13.35
C GLU A 434 -17.42 -6.52 -13.61
N ARG A 435 -18.13 -5.81 -12.73
CA ARG A 435 -18.31 -4.35 -12.82
C ARG A 435 -17.03 -3.56 -12.57
N MET A 436 -16.03 -4.17 -11.92
CA MET A 436 -14.73 -3.55 -11.64
C MET A 436 -13.74 -3.72 -12.80
N HIS A 437 -14.01 -4.64 -13.75
CA HIS A 437 -13.12 -4.90 -14.87
C HIS A 437 -13.41 -3.95 -16.03
N PRO A 438 -12.44 -3.09 -16.44
CA PRO A 438 -12.62 -2.22 -17.60
C PRO A 438 -12.70 -3.04 -18.90
N GLN A 439 -13.34 -2.47 -19.92
CA GLN A 439 -13.46 -3.14 -21.24
C GLN A 439 -12.16 -3.12 -22.06
N THR A 440 -11.12 -2.43 -21.61
CA THR A 440 -9.85 -2.25 -22.31
C THR A 440 -8.80 -3.24 -21.84
N ASP A 441 -8.08 -3.84 -22.77
CA ASP A 441 -7.34 -5.12 -22.60
C ASP A 441 -5.84 -5.01 -22.39
N ALA A 442 -5.24 -3.89 -22.08
CA ALA A 442 -3.77 -3.87 -22.09
C ALA A 442 -3.14 -3.05 -20.96
N TYR A 443 -2.47 -3.77 -20.06
CA TYR A 443 -1.51 -3.19 -19.13
C TYR A 443 -0.08 -3.60 -19.53
N LEU A 444 0.85 -2.63 -19.56
CA LEU A 444 2.24 -2.87 -19.91
C LEU A 444 2.97 -3.77 -18.91
N GLU A 445 2.58 -3.71 -17.64
CA GLU A 445 3.33 -4.27 -16.49
C GLU A 445 2.75 -5.58 -15.94
N GLN A 446 1.70 -6.16 -16.57
CA GLN A 446 1.03 -7.34 -16.02
C GLN A 446 1.40 -8.63 -16.74
N SER A 447 1.42 -9.76 -16.00
CA SER A 447 1.60 -11.11 -16.56
C SER A 447 0.41 -11.58 -17.40
N LEU A 448 -0.74 -10.94 -17.26
CA LEU A 448 -2.01 -11.29 -17.88
C LEU A 448 -2.02 -10.94 -19.39
N ARG A 449 -2.56 -11.85 -20.19
CA ARG A 449 -2.80 -11.69 -21.63
C ARG A 449 -4.23 -12.12 -21.92
N GLY A 450 -4.96 -11.39 -22.78
CA GLY A 450 -6.34 -11.70 -23.16
C GLY A 450 -7.31 -11.60 -21.98
N GLY A 451 -7.22 -10.51 -21.23
CA GLY A 451 -8.08 -10.27 -20.08
C GLY A 451 -7.79 -8.95 -19.40
N THR A 452 -8.35 -8.75 -18.22
CA THR A 452 -8.21 -7.53 -17.40
C THR A 452 -7.92 -7.87 -15.95
N GLN A 453 -7.28 -6.96 -15.22
CA GLN A 453 -6.98 -7.07 -13.80
C GLN A 453 -7.38 -5.77 -13.10
N THR A 454 -7.93 -5.86 -11.88
CA THR A 454 -8.27 -4.67 -11.09
C THR A 454 -7.01 -3.97 -10.59
N GLU A 455 -7.10 -2.65 -10.43
CA GLU A 455 -6.04 -1.83 -9.83
C GLU A 455 -6.25 -1.68 -8.32
N GLY A 456 -5.15 -1.42 -7.60
CA GLY A 456 -5.16 -1.22 -6.16
C GLY A 456 -5.27 -2.52 -5.36
N CYS A 457 -5.50 -2.39 -4.05
CA CYS A 457 -5.68 -3.54 -3.16
C CYS A 457 -7.16 -3.84 -2.99
N LEU A 458 -7.61 -4.99 -3.50
CA LEU A 458 -9.00 -5.43 -3.40
C LEU A 458 -9.43 -5.63 -1.93
N PHE A 459 -8.52 -6.18 -1.10
CA PHE A 459 -8.76 -6.33 0.34
C PHE A 459 -8.59 -4.97 1.03
N GLY A 460 -9.61 -4.53 1.75
CA GLY A 460 -9.68 -3.19 2.33
C GLY A 460 -10.45 -2.17 1.51
N ALA A 461 -11.01 -2.56 0.37
CA ALA A 461 -11.97 -1.74 -0.39
C ALA A 461 -13.33 -1.57 0.34
N GLY A 462 -13.55 -2.26 1.45
CA GLY A 462 -14.73 -2.12 2.31
C GLY A 462 -16.02 -2.74 1.74
N HIS A 463 -15.94 -3.57 0.69
CA HIS A 463 -17.11 -4.24 0.14
C HIS A 463 -17.42 -5.52 0.93
N GLU A 464 -18.67 -5.69 1.37
CA GLU A 464 -19.10 -6.78 2.25
C GLU A 464 -18.73 -8.18 1.74
N LEU A 465 -18.97 -8.46 0.44
CA LEU A 465 -18.64 -9.77 -0.16
C LEU A 465 -17.13 -10.03 -0.16
N VAL A 466 -16.34 -9.00 -0.43
CA VAL A 466 -14.86 -9.11 -0.43
C VAL A 466 -14.35 -9.37 0.99
N GLU A 467 -14.90 -8.68 1.98
CA GLU A 467 -14.52 -8.87 3.39
C GLU A 467 -14.93 -10.26 3.90
N LYS A 468 -16.11 -10.75 3.52
CA LYS A 468 -16.56 -12.11 3.84
C LYS A 468 -15.61 -13.17 3.24
N LEU A 469 -15.19 -12.99 1.99
CA LEU A 469 -14.20 -13.88 1.37
C LEU A 469 -12.84 -13.78 2.08
N ARG A 470 -12.39 -12.56 2.38
CA ARG A 470 -11.10 -12.31 3.04
C ARG A 470 -11.01 -13.09 4.36
N MET A 471 -12.07 -13.10 5.16
CA MET A 471 -12.10 -13.86 6.42
C MET A 471 -11.90 -15.37 6.19
N ARG A 472 -12.56 -15.97 5.18
CA ARG A 472 -12.37 -17.39 4.84
C ARG A 472 -10.97 -17.69 4.31
N ILE A 473 -10.39 -16.75 3.56
CA ILE A 473 -9.00 -16.83 3.08
C ILE A 473 -8.02 -16.77 4.27
N GLU A 474 -8.23 -15.87 5.23
CA GLU A 474 -7.39 -15.76 6.43
C GLU A 474 -7.39 -17.06 7.26
N GLU A 475 -8.53 -17.73 7.39
CA GLU A 475 -8.62 -19.05 8.03
C GLU A 475 -7.74 -20.08 7.31
N ALA A 476 -7.82 -20.13 5.96
CA ALA A 476 -7.05 -21.08 5.16
C ALA A 476 -5.55 -20.77 5.16
N VAL A 477 -5.16 -19.49 5.05
CA VAL A 477 -3.74 -19.07 5.10
C VAL A 477 -3.16 -19.36 6.49
N SER A 478 -3.90 -19.09 7.56
CA SER A 478 -3.46 -19.36 8.94
C SER A 478 -3.31 -20.87 9.17
N ALA A 479 -4.22 -21.69 8.66
CA ALA A 479 -4.12 -23.14 8.73
C ALA A 479 -2.90 -23.65 7.94
N HIS A 480 -2.68 -23.14 6.73
CA HIS A 480 -1.50 -23.47 5.93
C HIS A 480 -0.20 -23.14 6.68
N ILE A 481 -0.07 -21.94 7.23
CA ILE A 481 1.11 -21.51 7.99
C ILE A 481 1.34 -22.42 9.21
N ALA A 482 0.28 -22.81 9.90
CA ALA A 482 0.37 -23.71 11.04
C ALA A 482 0.87 -25.11 10.66
N ASP A 483 0.47 -25.61 9.49
CA ASP A 483 0.85 -26.92 8.96
C ASP A 483 2.27 -26.97 8.36
N LEU A 484 2.89 -25.82 8.06
CA LEU A 484 4.25 -25.78 7.53
C LEU A 484 5.23 -26.37 8.54
N PRO A 485 6.17 -27.25 8.12
CA PRO A 485 7.21 -27.76 8.99
C PRO A 485 8.16 -26.63 9.46
N ALA A 486 8.81 -26.85 10.58
CA ALA A 486 9.86 -25.95 11.07
C ALA A 486 11.19 -26.37 10.39
N ASP A 487 11.76 -25.45 9.63
CA ASP A 487 13.06 -25.62 8.99
C ASP A 487 13.67 -24.21 8.80
N GLU A 488 14.73 -23.92 9.55
CA GLU A 488 15.39 -22.61 9.53
C GLU A 488 16.35 -22.45 8.34
N ASP A 489 16.74 -23.54 7.71
CA ASP A 489 17.65 -23.55 6.57
C ASP A 489 16.89 -23.42 5.23
N HIS A 490 15.60 -23.76 5.22
CA HIS A 490 14.78 -23.66 4.02
C HIS A 490 14.22 -22.24 3.83
N PRO A 491 14.48 -21.54 2.71
CA PRO A 491 14.18 -20.11 2.53
C PRO A 491 12.69 -19.75 2.63
N PHE A 492 11.79 -20.69 2.34
CA PHE A 492 10.35 -20.52 2.51
C PHE A 492 9.91 -20.78 3.95
N LEU A 493 10.40 -21.86 4.56
CA LEU A 493 9.96 -22.30 5.89
C LEU A 493 10.57 -21.44 7.00
N ALA A 494 11.81 -20.95 6.84
CA ALA A 494 12.46 -20.03 7.77
C ALA A 494 11.68 -18.72 7.98
N ARG A 495 10.79 -18.34 7.03
CA ARG A 495 9.92 -17.18 7.13
C ARG A 495 8.61 -17.45 7.89
N ARG A 496 8.40 -18.67 8.35
CA ARG A 496 7.18 -19.08 9.06
C ARG A 496 6.95 -18.23 10.30
N VAL A 497 5.82 -17.52 10.34
CA VAL A 497 5.38 -16.68 11.45
C VAL A 497 3.90 -16.91 11.72
N LYS A 498 3.44 -16.55 12.92
CA LYS A 498 2.02 -16.70 13.28
C LYS A 498 1.13 -15.68 12.56
N ASN A 499 1.63 -14.45 12.39
CA ASN A 499 0.85 -13.36 11.82
C ASN A 499 1.40 -13.00 10.44
N PHE A 500 0.51 -12.65 9.54
CA PHE A 500 0.84 -12.20 8.19
C PHE A 500 0.02 -10.96 7.83
N ARG A 501 0.47 -10.24 6.80
CA ARG A 501 -0.29 -9.17 6.16
C ARG A 501 -0.33 -9.38 4.66
N TYR A 502 -1.32 -8.81 4.00
CA TYR A 502 -1.37 -8.80 2.55
C TYR A 502 -0.43 -7.71 1.99
N ALA A 503 0.43 -8.08 1.05
CA ALA A 503 1.23 -7.14 0.26
C ALA A 503 0.41 -6.54 -0.89
N GLY A 504 -0.53 -7.32 -1.45
CA GLY A 504 -1.48 -6.89 -2.47
C GLY A 504 -2.60 -7.91 -2.63
N ALA A 505 -3.71 -7.49 -3.20
CA ALA A 505 -4.82 -8.36 -3.61
C ALA A 505 -5.54 -7.74 -4.80
N TRP A 506 -5.86 -8.55 -5.81
CA TRP A 506 -6.50 -8.11 -7.05
C TRP A 506 -7.40 -9.19 -7.64
N SER A 507 -8.34 -8.77 -8.48
CA SER A 507 -9.15 -9.67 -9.31
C SER A 507 -8.58 -9.71 -10.73
N SER A 508 -8.54 -10.90 -11.33
CA SER A 508 -8.17 -11.10 -12.73
C SER A 508 -9.32 -11.77 -13.48
N LEU A 509 -9.67 -11.24 -14.65
CA LEU A 509 -10.69 -11.76 -15.54
C LEU A 509 -10.02 -12.16 -16.86
N LEU A 510 -9.94 -13.46 -17.14
CA LEU A 510 -9.44 -14.02 -18.41
C LEU A 510 -10.61 -14.24 -19.37
N ARG A 511 -10.45 -13.80 -20.61
CA ARG A 511 -11.36 -14.07 -21.74
C ARG A 511 -10.84 -15.23 -22.58
N ASP A 512 -11.53 -15.57 -23.68
CA ASP A 512 -11.05 -16.59 -24.61
C ASP A 512 -9.62 -16.33 -25.07
N GLN A 513 -8.80 -17.37 -25.13
CA GLN A 513 -7.34 -17.33 -25.35
C GLN A 513 -6.54 -16.59 -24.26
N GLY A 514 -7.19 -16.14 -23.17
CA GLY A 514 -6.53 -15.46 -22.08
C GLY A 514 -5.67 -16.41 -21.22
N PHE A 515 -4.54 -15.90 -20.72
CA PHE A 515 -3.65 -16.62 -19.81
C PHE A 515 -2.73 -15.67 -19.04
N HIS A 516 -2.15 -16.17 -17.96
CA HIS A 516 -0.99 -15.55 -17.34
C HIS A 516 0.29 -16.20 -17.90
N VAL A 517 1.23 -15.39 -18.40
CA VAL A 517 2.57 -15.86 -18.72
C VAL A 517 3.24 -16.42 -17.47
N ASN A 518 4.19 -17.33 -17.63
CA ASN A 518 4.92 -17.85 -16.48
C ASN A 518 5.67 -16.71 -15.78
N HIS A 519 5.48 -16.58 -14.48
CA HIS A 519 6.03 -15.50 -13.66
C HIS A 519 6.17 -15.94 -12.20
N LEU A 520 6.69 -15.06 -11.38
CA LEU A 520 6.80 -15.18 -9.92
C LEU A 520 6.39 -13.85 -9.27
N HIS A 521 6.25 -13.85 -7.96
CA HIS A 521 5.90 -12.63 -7.20
C HIS A 521 7.08 -12.19 -6.32
N PRO A 522 7.83 -11.15 -6.74
CA PRO A 522 9.09 -10.78 -6.08
C PRO A 522 8.93 -10.28 -4.64
N GLU A 523 7.78 -9.70 -4.32
CA GLU A 523 7.50 -9.10 -3.00
C GLU A 523 6.81 -10.06 -2.02
N GLY A 524 6.35 -11.21 -2.49
CA GLY A 524 5.56 -12.14 -1.69
C GLY A 524 6.37 -13.10 -0.81
N TRP A 525 5.66 -13.84 0.01
CA TRP A 525 6.10 -15.07 0.68
C TRP A 525 5.21 -16.23 0.28
N ILE A 526 3.88 -16.04 0.45
CA ILE A 526 2.84 -16.97 -0.03
C ILE A 526 2.00 -16.23 -1.07
N SER A 527 1.96 -16.76 -2.27
CA SER A 527 1.09 -16.31 -3.36
C SER A 527 -0.14 -17.20 -3.50
N SER A 528 -1.16 -16.71 -4.18
CA SER A 528 -2.46 -17.38 -4.20
C SER A 528 -3.20 -17.26 -5.52
N CYS A 529 -4.20 -18.12 -5.67
CA CYS A 529 -5.25 -18.00 -6.67
C CYS A 529 -6.55 -18.57 -6.13
N TYR A 530 -7.58 -17.73 -5.96
CA TYR A 530 -8.94 -18.13 -5.62
C TYR A 530 -9.84 -18.05 -6.85
N TYR A 531 -10.62 -19.09 -7.11
CA TYR A 531 -11.49 -19.17 -8.29
C TYR A 531 -12.92 -18.75 -7.94
N VAL A 532 -13.39 -17.66 -8.58
CA VAL A 532 -14.76 -17.12 -8.41
C VAL A 532 -15.69 -17.72 -9.45
N THR A 533 -15.42 -17.48 -10.74
CA THR A 533 -16.16 -18.06 -11.85
C THR A 533 -15.24 -18.86 -12.75
N VAL A 534 -15.69 -20.03 -13.16
CA VAL A 534 -14.89 -20.96 -13.96
C VAL A 534 -15.77 -21.57 -15.06
N PRO A 535 -15.38 -21.49 -16.34
CA PRO A 535 -16.08 -22.15 -17.45
C PRO A 535 -15.99 -23.68 -17.35
N ARG A 536 -17.02 -24.38 -17.82
CA ARG A 536 -17.05 -25.86 -17.85
C ARG A 536 -15.97 -26.49 -18.74
N GLU A 537 -15.47 -25.75 -19.73
CA GLU A 537 -14.38 -26.16 -20.62
C GLU A 537 -13.06 -26.40 -19.88
N THR A 538 -12.98 -26.02 -18.58
CA THR A 538 -11.82 -26.29 -17.73
C THR A 538 -11.89 -27.65 -17.02
N ASP A 539 -12.98 -28.38 -17.16
CA ASP A 539 -13.18 -29.68 -16.48
C ASP A 539 -12.36 -30.82 -17.09
N ASP A 540 -11.83 -30.63 -18.30
CA ASP A 540 -11.07 -31.64 -19.02
C ASP A 540 -9.62 -31.76 -18.48
N PRO A 541 -9.26 -32.91 -17.85
CA PRO A 541 -7.92 -33.12 -17.31
C PRO A 541 -6.84 -33.39 -18.39
N GLU A 542 -7.24 -33.73 -19.61
CA GLU A 542 -6.28 -33.97 -20.69
C GLU A 542 -5.74 -32.67 -21.26
N THR A 543 -6.63 -31.73 -21.58
CA THR A 543 -6.24 -30.42 -22.11
C THR A 543 -5.77 -29.47 -21.01
N ARG A 544 -6.21 -29.65 -19.77
CA ARG A 544 -5.95 -28.78 -18.63
C ARG A 544 -6.26 -27.32 -18.94
N ASN A 545 -7.26 -27.09 -19.76
CA ASN A 545 -7.69 -25.79 -20.24
C ASN A 545 -7.95 -24.81 -19.08
N GLY A 546 -7.26 -23.67 -19.05
CA GLY A 546 -7.39 -22.67 -17.98
C GLY A 546 -6.81 -23.08 -16.61
N TRP A 547 -6.14 -24.22 -16.47
CA TRP A 547 -5.54 -24.63 -15.20
C TRP A 547 -4.33 -23.78 -14.84
N ILE A 548 -4.11 -23.54 -13.54
CA ILE A 548 -2.84 -23.02 -13.05
C ILE A 548 -1.78 -24.11 -13.13
N LYS A 549 -0.61 -23.76 -13.63
CA LYS A 549 0.54 -24.65 -13.78
C LYS A 549 1.75 -24.12 -13.04
N PHE A 550 2.59 -25.02 -12.55
CA PHE A 550 3.76 -24.71 -11.73
C PHE A 550 5.03 -25.37 -12.29
N GLY A 551 6.16 -24.70 -12.07
CA GLY A 551 7.49 -25.19 -12.35
C GLY A 551 8.07 -24.76 -13.71
N GLU A 552 7.28 -24.38 -14.67
CA GLU A 552 7.74 -23.91 -15.98
C GLU A 552 8.21 -22.45 -15.89
N PRO A 553 9.52 -22.16 -16.13
CA PRO A 553 10.04 -20.81 -16.06
C PRO A 553 9.52 -19.92 -17.20
N SER A 554 9.79 -18.62 -17.11
CA SER A 554 9.47 -17.65 -18.17
C SER A 554 10.43 -17.72 -19.37
N PHE A 555 11.50 -18.47 -19.27
CA PHE A 555 12.51 -18.69 -20.31
C PHE A 555 12.25 -20.01 -21.04
N ASP A 556 12.52 -20.05 -22.35
CA ASP A 556 12.47 -21.30 -23.12
C ASP A 556 13.77 -22.09 -22.89
N LEU A 557 13.69 -23.07 -22.00
CA LEU A 557 14.80 -23.91 -21.57
C LEU A 557 14.51 -25.39 -21.84
N PRO A 558 15.53 -26.21 -22.12
CA PRO A 558 15.36 -27.64 -22.44
C PRO A 558 15.10 -28.49 -21.18
N LEU A 559 14.05 -28.12 -20.43
CA LEU A 559 13.68 -28.84 -19.21
C LEU A 559 12.91 -30.11 -19.50
N LYS A 560 13.29 -31.21 -18.82
CA LYS A 560 12.47 -32.40 -18.73
C LYS A 560 11.23 -32.10 -17.87
N ASN A 561 10.04 -32.40 -18.41
CA ASN A 561 8.77 -32.13 -17.69
C ASN A 561 8.69 -30.70 -17.15
N PRO A 562 8.59 -29.67 -18.01
CA PRO A 562 8.61 -28.26 -17.56
C PRO A 562 7.50 -27.97 -16.57
N ILE A 563 6.30 -28.52 -16.75
CA ILE A 563 5.19 -28.40 -15.79
C ILE A 563 5.33 -29.53 -14.77
N ARG A 564 5.62 -29.16 -13.52
CA ARG A 564 5.78 -30.11 -12.40
C ARG A 564 4.44 -30.44 -11.73
N ARG A 565 3.55 -29.47 -11.66
CA ARG A 565 2.20 -29.64 -11.12
C ARG A 565 1.22 -28.72 -11.83
N ALA A 566 -0.01 -29.18 -11.97
CA ALA A 566 -1.12 -28.35 -12.41
C ALA A 566 -2.32 -28.57 -11.47
N VAL A 567 -3.12 -27.53 -11.23
CA VAL A 567 -4.29 -27.58 -10.36
C VAL A 567 -5.52 -27.13 -11.14
N GLN A 568 -6.57 -27.97 -11.09
CA GLN A 568 -7.84 -27.69 -11.73
C GLN A 568 -8.53 -26.50 -11.08
N PRO A 569 -8.99 -25.51 -11.86
CA PRO A 569 -9.83 -24.44 -11.37
C PRO A 569 -11.23 -24.98 -11.03
N ILE A 570 -11.67 -24.77 -9.79
CA ILE A 570 -13.02 -25.12 -9.33
C ILE A 570 -13.54 -23.88 -8.57
N PRO A 571 -14.79 -23.42 -8.80
CA PRO A 571 -15.35 -22.31 -8.04
C PRO A 571 -15.28 -22.56 -6.53
N GLY A 572 -14.78 -21.60 -5.76
CA GLY A 572 -14.57 -21.73 -4.30
C GLY A 572 -13.23 -22.35 -3.90
N ARG A 573 -12.40 -22.77 -4.87
CA ARG A 573 -11.06 -23.31 -4.62
C ARG A 573 -10.03 -22.20 -4.45
N LEU A 574 -9.21 -22.31 -3.41
CA LEU A 574 -8.05 -21.49 -3.13
C LEU A 574 -6.79 -22.35 -3.29
N VAL A 575 -5.82 -21.87 -4.05
CA VAL A 575 -4.49 -22.48 -4.19
C VAL A 575 -3.48 -21.54 -3.55
N LEU A 576 -2.67 -22.04 -2.62
CA LEU A 576 -1.57 -21.33 -1.95
C LEU A 576 -0.24 -21.95 -2.34
N PHE A 577 0.79 -21.14 -2.59
CA PHE A 577 2.10 -21.60 -3.02
C PHE A 577 3.21 -20.58 -2.69
N PRO A 578 4.50 -20.99 -2.59
CA PRO A 578 5.62 -20.08 -2.40
C PRO A 578 5.72 -19.05 -3.53
N SER A 579 5.96 -17.78 -3.19
CA SER A 579 5.96 -16.69 -4.17
C SER A 579 7.08 -16.77 -5.21
N TYR A 580 8.20 -17.45 -4.92
CA TYR A 580 9.28 -17.70 -5.88
C TYR A 580 8.95 -18.82 -6.87
N MET A 581 7.90 -19.60 -6.66
CA MET A 581 7.58 -20.71 -7.53
C MET A 581 7.08 -20.21 -8.89
N TRP A 582 7.74 -20.63 -9.97
CA TRP A 582 7.28 -20.35 -11.32
C TRP A 582 5.85 -20.86 -11.51
N HIS A 583 4.96 -19.99 -11.94
CA HIS A 583 3.58 -20.35 -12.21
C HIS A 583 3.00 -19.52 -13.35
N GLY A 584 1.98 -20.07 -13.99
CA GLY A 584 1.26 -19.47 -15.08
C GLY A 584 -0.09 -20.14 -15.29
N THR A 585 -0.78 -19.82 -16.38
CA THR A 585 -2.04 -20.45 -16.73
C THR A 585 -1.92 -21.13 -18.09
N VAL A 586 -2.45 -22.34 -18.24
CA VAL A 586 -2.71 -22.93 -19.55
C VAL A 586 -3.75 -22.02 -20.25
N PRO A 587 -3.55 -21.60 -21.53
CA PRO A 587 -4.46 -20.69 -22.20
C PRO A 587 -5.91 -21.14 -22.11
N LEU A 588 -6.81 -20.21 -21.70
CA LEU A 588 -8.22 -20.49 -21.58
C LEU A 588 -8.88 -20.52 -22.96
N ARG A 589 -9.56 -21.62 -23.28
CA ARG A 589 -10.35 -21.76 -24.52
C ARG A 589 -11.79 -21.97 -24.14
N ALA A 590 -12.51 -20.87 -23.90
CA ALA A 590 -13.89 -20.90 -23.45
C ALA A 590 -14.63 -19.63 -23.87
N PRO A 591 -15.94 -19.72 -24.23
CA PRO A 591 -16.75 -18.56 -24.55
C PRO A 591 -17.05 -17.67 -23.33
N SER A 592 -17.04 -18.26 -22.14
CA SER A 592 -17.28 -17.54 -20.88
C SER A 592 -15.96 -17.19 -20.20
N PRO A 593 -15.86 -16.05 -19.51
CA PRO A 593 -14.65 -15.65 -18.82
C PRO A 593 -14.41 -16.49 -17.54
N ARG A 594 -13.13 -16.57 -17.14
CA ARG A 594 -12.70 -17.09 -15.84
C ARG A 594 -12.31 -15.93 -14.95
N THR A 595 -12.96 -15.77 -13.79
CA THR A 595 -12.64 -14.74 -12.81
C THR A 595 -11.95 -15.35 -11.60
N THR A 596 -10.83 -14.74 -11.20
CA THR A 596 -10.05 -15.14 -10.02
C THR A 596 -9.78 -13.93 -9.12
N ILE A 597 -9.52 -14.20 -7.85
CA ILE A 597 -8.88 -13.26 -6.92
C ILE A 597 -7.52 -13.84 -6.54
N ALA A 598 -6.48 -13.03 -6.67
CA ALA A 598 -5.13 -13.35 -6.23
C ALA A 598 -4.68 -12.37 -5.16
N PHE A 599 -3.80 -12.83 -4.28
CA PHE A 599 -3.15 -12.01 -3.27
C PHE A 599 -1.77 -12.56 -2.95
N ASP A 600 -0.91 -11.68 -2.43
CA ASP A 600 0.36 -12.04 -1.81
C ASP A 600 0.31 -11.77 -0.32
N ALA A 601 0.73 -12.76 0.47
CA ALA A 601 0.92 -12.63 1.91
C ALA A 601 2.41 -12.55 2.24
N VAL A 602 2.75 -11.74 3.24
CA VAL A 602 4.11 -11.57 3.77
C VAL A 602 4.10 -11.67 5.30
N PRO A 603 5.19 -12.10 5.94
CA PRO A 603 5.32 -12.12 7.38
C PRO A 603 5.07 -10.73 8.00
N GLN A 604 4.42 -10.72 9.19
CA GLN A 604 4.16 -9.49 9.96
C GLN A 604 4.88 -9.53 11.29
#